data_b762c654e0c07ad5dff3b757dcafbdfa
#
_entry.id   b762c654e0c07ad5dff3b757dcafbdfa
#
_cell.length_a   1.000
_cell.length_b   1.000
_cell.length_c   1.000
_cell.angle_alpha   90.00
_cell.angle_beta   90.00
_cell.angle_gamma   90.00
#
_symmetry.space_group_name_H-M   'P 1'
#
loop_
_entity.id
_entity.type
_entity.pdbx_description
1 polymer ?
#
loop_
_entity_poly.entity_id
_entity_poly.type
_entity_poly.pdbx_seq_one_letter_code
_entity_poly.pdbx_strand_id
1 'polypeptide(L)'
;MAIFHQLPDSVLQLLAVFLSIIIEALPFVLLGSILSGFIEVFVTPEKVQNFLPKNKVLAILFGTLVGFIFPSCECGIVPIITHFLEKKVPSYTAIPFMATAPIINPVVLFATYTAFGNSWYYVLLRFVGAFLIAMILGILLGFVVDDQILKDNRKASHVHDYSGLSAGKKTFQALVHAVDEFFDTGRYLIFGSLVAASMQTYLPTR
;
A
#
# COMPACT_ATOMS: atom_id res chain seq x y z
N MET A 1 36.52 0.09 8.71
CA MET A 1 35.86 0.39 9.99
C MET A 1 36.34 1.66 10.68
N ALA A 2 37.43 2.30 10.26
CA ALA A 2 37.97 3.52 10.92
C ALA A 2 37.27 4.85 10.57
N ILE A 3 36.44 4.89 9.51
CA ILE A 3 35.78 6.11 9.06
C ILE A 3 34.59 6.50 9.96
N PHE A 4 33.96 5.53 10.63
CA PHE A 4 32.82 5.78 11.52
C PHE A 4 33.18 6.42 12.86
N HIS A 5 34.43 6.38 13.27
CA HIS A 5 34.86 6.92 14.55
C HIS A 5 35.13 8.44 14.56
N GLN A 6 35.06 9.10 13.41
CA GLN A 6 35.28 10.56 13.29
C GLN A 6 34.00 11.36 13.00
N LEU A 7 32.85 10.68 12.90
CA LEU A 7 31.57 11.38 12.66
C LEU A 7 30.93 11.80 14.01
N PRO A 8 30.31 12.98 14.08
CA PRO A 8 29.55 13.37 15.28
C PRO A 8 28.44 12.35 15.57
N ASP A 9 28.17 12.09 16.83
CA ASP A 9 27.17 11.09 17.28
C ASP A 9 25.79 11.27 16.60
N SER A 10 25.40 12.50 16.32
CA SER A 10 24.16 12.83 15.60
C SER A 10 24.11 12.27 14.16
N VAL A 11 25.24 12.29 13.46
CA VAL A 11 25.33 11.76 12.08
C VAL A 11 25.31 10.24 12.08
N LEU A 12 25.97 9.63 13.05
CA LEU A 12 25.95 8.17 13.22
C LEU A 12 24.52 7.68 13.55
N GLN A 13 23.81 8.38 14.41
CA GLN A 13 22.43 8.08 14.76
C GLN A 13 21.50 8.23 13.53
N LEU A 14 21.65 9.33 12.77
CA LEU A 14 20.88 9.56 11.56
C LEU A 14 21.10 8.45 10.53
N LEU A 15 22.36 8.07 10.29
CA LEU A 15 22.68 6.99 9.35
C LEU A 15 22.15 5.64 9.84
N ALA A 16 22.23 5.35 11.13
CA ALA A 16 21.73 4.10 11.71
C ALA A 16 20.20 4.00 11.55
N VAL A 17 19.45 5.05 11.87
CA VAL A 17 18.00 5.10 11.70
C VAL A 17 17.62 5.01 10.23
N PHE A 18 18.28 5.77 9.36
CA PHE A 18 18.05 5.75 7.92
C PHE A 18 18.24 4.35 7.32
N LEU A 19 19.38 3.70 7.60
CA LEU A 19 19.65 2.35 7.12
C LEU A 19 18.68 1.31 7.69
N SER A 20 18.30 1.45 8.96
CA SER A 20 17.32 0.55 9.59
C SER A 20 15.98 0.60 8.87
N ILE A 21 15.47 1.81 8.58
CA ILE A 21 14.20 1.99 7.87
C ILE A 21 14.27 1.37 6.46
N ILE A 22 15.36 1.59 5.72
CA ILE A 22 15.51 1.04 4.36
C ILE A 22 15.58 -0.48 4.39
N ILE A 23 16.44 -1.07 5.25
CA ILE A 23 16.61 -2.53 5.32
C ILE A 23 15.30 -3.21 5.71
N GLU A 24 14.53 -2.62 6.63
CA GLU A 24 13.24 -3.15 7.06
C GLU A 24 12.17 -3.03 5.98
N ALA A 25 12.11 -1.90 5.26
CA ALA A 25 11.10 -1.66 4.24
C ALA A 25 11.37 -2.39 2.91
N LEU A 26 12.63 -2.63 2.55
CA LEU A 26 13.04 -3.17 1.25
C LEU A 26 12.37 -4.50 0.87
N PRO A 27 12.27 -5.53 1.74
CA PRO A 27 11.60 -6.78 1.39
C PRO A 27 10.10 -6.58 1.14
N PHE A 28 9.45 -5.67 1.86
CA PHE A 28 8.02 -5.38 1.69
C PHE A 28 7.73 -4.60 0.41
N VAL A 29 8.61 -3.66 0.05
CA VAL A 29 8.52 -2.93 -1.23
C VAL A 29 8.72 -3.90 -2.39
N LEU A 30 9.67 -4.81 -2.30
CA LEU A 30 9.91 -5.83 -3.31
C LEU A 30 8.69 -6.75 -3.50
N LEU A 31 8.12 -7.23 -2.41
CA LEU A 31 6.89 -8.03 -2.46
C LEU A 31 5.72 -7.25 -3.06
N GLY A 32 5.55 -5.99 -2.65
CA GLY A 32 4.50 -5.11 -3.15
C GLY A 32 4.64 -4.85 -4.66
N SER A 33 5.84 -4.56 -5.15
CA SER A 33 6.10 -4.30 -6.56
C SER A 33 5.92 -5.56 -7.44
N ILE A 34 6.35 -6.73 -6.97
CA ILE A 34 6.10 -8.00 -7.67
C ILE A 34 4.59 -8.24 -7.78
N LEU A 35 3.86 -8.09 -6.68
CA LEU A 35 2.42 -8.30 -6.66
C LEU A 35 1.69 -7.29 -7.54
N SER A 36 2.11 -6.02 -7.51
CA SER A 36 1.60 -4.95 -8.37
C SER A 36 1.79 -5.29 -9.86
N GLY A 37 2.99 -5.69 -10.26
CA GLY A 37 3.27 -6.10 -11.64
C GLY A 37 2.43 -7.31 -12.10
N PHE A 38 2.18 -8.27 -11.19
CA PHE A 38 1.27 -9.39 -11.49
C PHE A 38 -0.17 -8.91 -11.64
N ILE A 39 -0.65 -8.02 -10.78
CA ILE A 39 -2.00 -7.45 -10.86
C ILE A 39 -2.16 -6.68 -12.18
N GLU A 40 -1.16 -5.93 -12.60
CA GLU A 40 -1.21 -5.17 -13.84
C GLU A 40 -1.43 -6.06 -15.06
N VAL A 41 -0.70 -7.15 -15.16
CA VAL A 41 -0.71 -8.00 -16.35
C VAL A 41 -1.83 -9.06 -16.34
N PHE A 42 -2.16 -9.64 -15.18
CA PHE A 42 -3.09 -10.77 -15.09
C PHE A 42 -4.53 -10.37 -14.72
N VAL A 43 -4.69 -9.22 -14.07
CA VAL A 43 -6.01 -8.73 -13.67
C VAL A 43 -6.50 -7.73 -14.72
N THR A 44 -7.44 -8.19 -15.58
CA THR A 44 -8.04 -7.33 -16.60
C THR A 44 -9.18 -6.47 -16.01
N PRO A 45 -9.43 -5.27 -16.57
CA PRO A 45 -10.51 -4.40 -16.10
C PRO A 45 -11.90 -5.06 -16.08
N GLU A 46 -12.15 -5.95 -17.06
CA GLU A 46 -13.43 -6.68 -17.18
C GLU A 46 -13.63 -7.66 -16.02
N LYS A 47 -12.56 -8.38 -15.61
CA LYS A 47 -12.61 -9.29 -14.46
C LYS A 47 -12.92 -8.56 -13.17
N VAL A 48 -12.27 -7.40 -12.97
CA VAL A 48 -12.49 -6.57 -11.79
C VAL A 48 -13.94 -6.07 -11.72
N GLN A 49 -14.47 -5.55 -12.85
CA GLN A 49 -15.84 -5.04 -12.91
C GLN A 49 -16.88 -6.13 -12.69
N ASN A 50 -16.62 -7.35 -13.17
CA ASN A 50 -17.54 -8.50 -12.96
C ASN A 50 -17.51 -9.02 -11.52
N PHE A 51 -16.38 -8.87 -10.82
CA PHE A 51 -16.22 -9.34 -9.45
C PHE A 51 -16.71 -8.31 -8.42
N LEU A 52 -16.79 -7.03 -8.82
CA LEU A 52 -17.22 -5.97 -7.93
C LEU A 52 -18.76 -5.95 -7.80
N PRO A 53 -19.31 -5.90 -6.57
CA PRO A 53 -20.75 -5.75 -6.37
C PRO A 53 -21.28 -4.46 -6.99
N LYS A 54 -22.44 -4.51 -7.64
CA LYS A 54 -23.08 -3.34 -8.26
C LYS A 54 -23.59 -2.31 -7.23
N ASN A 55 -23.88 -2.75 -6.02
CA ASN A 55 -24.29 -1.88 -4.93
C ASN A 55 -23.08 -1.17 -4.31
N LYS A 56 -23.11 0.16 -4.23
CA LYS A 56 -22.02 0.98 -3.68
C LYS A 56 -21.59 0.54 -2.27
N VAL A 57 -22.56 0.31 -1.38
CA VAL A 57 -22.29 -0.10 0.01
C VAL A 57 -21.64 -1.49 0.08
N LEU A 58 -22.13 -2.44 -0.74
CA LEU A 58 -21.51 -3.76 -0.84
C LEU A 58 -20.09 -3.70 -1.42
N ALA A 59 -19.85 -2.81 -2.38
CA ALA A 59 -18.54 -2.62 -2.97
C ALA A 59 -17.53 -2.02 -1.95
N ILE A 60 -17.98 -1.09 -1.12
CA ILE A 60 -17.20 -0.53 -0.01
C ILE A 60 -16.85 -1.62 1.00
N LEU A 61 -17.85 -2.38 1.44
CA LEU A 61 -17.67 -3.50 2.36
C LEU A 61 -16.70 -4.55 1.79
N PHE A 62 -16.86 -4.87 0.51
CA PHE A 62 -15.98 -5.81 -0.20
C PHE A 62 -14.53 -5.31 -0.21
N GLY A 63 -14.28 -4.03 -0.57
CA GLY A 63 -12.94 -3.43 -0.55
C GLY A 63 -12.32 -3.50 0.86
N THR A 64 -13.08 -3.17 1.89
CA THR A 64 -12.65 -3.23 3.29
C THR A 64 -12.28 -4.65 3.73
N LEU A 65 -13.07 -5.66 3.35
CA LEU A 65 -12.82 -7.07 3.67
C LEU A 65 -11.63 -7.66 2.89
N VAL A 66 -11.46 -7.29 1.64
CA VAL A 66 -10.30 -7.71 0.84
C VAL A 66 -9.02 -7.14 1.44
N GLY A 67 -9.06 -5.89 1.94
CA GLY A 67 -7.94 -5.30 2.69
C GLY A 67 -7.53 -6.11 3.92
N PHE A 68 -8.48 -6.71 4.64
CA PHE A 68 -8.17 -7.59 5.77
C PHE A 68 -7.36 -8.82 5.39
N ILE A 69 -7.66 -9.44 4.23
CA ILE A 69 -6.97 -10.66 3.78
C ILE A 69 -5.59 -10.36 3.20
N PHE A 70 -5.39 -9.13 2.72
CA PHE A 70 -4.21 -8.75 1.95
C PHE A 70 -3.06 -8.32 2.88
N PRO A 71 -1.98 -9.15 3.03
CA PRO A 71 -0.87 -8.84 3.91
C PRO A 71 0.08 -7.83 3.26
N SER A 72 -0.32 -6.57 3.15
CA SER A 72 0.54 -5.52 2.62
C SER A 72 0.79 -4.42 3.64
N CYS A 73 2.02 -3.89 3.60
CA CYS A 73 2.38 -2.68 4.32
C CYS A 73 1.99 -1.42 3.53
N GLU A 74 2.12 -0.27 4.15
CA GLU A 74 1.83 1.02 3.51
C GLU A 74 2.68 1.26 2.27
N CYS A 75 3.93 0.78 2.25
CA CYS A 75 4.85 0.96 1.12
C CYS A 75 4.47 0.13 -0.11
N GLY A 76 3.90 -1.06 0.08
CA GLY A 76 3.53 -1.95 -1.03
C GLY A 76 2.13 -1.73 -1.56
N ILE A 77 1.25 -1.04 -0.82
CA ILE A 77 -0.14 -0.88 -1.24
C ILE A 77 -0.33 0.26 -2.24
N VAL A 78 0.53 1.28 -2.23
CA VAL A 78 0.43 2.44 -3.12
C VAL A 78 0.45 2.05 -4.59
N PRO A 79 1.44 1.27 -5.08
CA PRO A 79 1.45 0.81 -6.46
C PRO A 79 0.22 -0.05 -6.83
N ILE A 80 -0.24 -0.89 -5.92
CA ILE A 80 -1.42 -1.72 -6.14
C ILE A 80 -2.68 -0.88 -6.34
N ILE A 81 -2.83 0.20 -5.57
CA ILE A 81 -3.97 1.12 -5.67
C ILE A 81 -3.95 1.90 -6.99
N THR A 82 -2.80 2.37 -7.43
CA THR A 82 -2.70 3.07 -8.73
C THR A 82 -3.20 2.18 -9.84
N HIS A 83 -2.78 0.92 -9.91
CA HIS A 83 -3.26 -0.04 -10.91
C HIS A 83 -4.74 -0.39 -10.74
N PHE A 84 -5.26 -0.48 -9.53
CA PHE A 84 -6.70 -0.67 -9.34
C PHE A 84 -7.53 0.51 -9.86
N LEU A 85 -7.08 1.73 -9.60
CA LEU A 85 -7.73 2.93 -10.10
C LEU A 85 -7.63 3.04 -11.63
N GLU A 86 -6.53 2.67 -12.25
CA GLU A 86 -6.36 2.58 -13.70
C GLU A 86 -7.30 1.55 -14.33
N LYS A 87 -7.53 0.43 -13.65
CA LYS A 87 -8.46 -0.63 -14.06
C LYS A 87 -9.93 -0.32 -13.76
N LYS A 88 -10.26 0.97 -13.55
CA LYS A 88 -11.62 1.46 -13.33
C LYS A 88 -12.30 0.92 -12.08
N VAL A 89 -11.53 0.50 -11.07
CA VAL A 89 -12.08 0.25 -9.73
C VAL A 89 -12.56 1.59 -9.17
N PRO A 90 -13.80 1.68 -8.66
CA PRO A 90 -14.31 2.90 -8.08
C PRO A 90 -13.49 3.34 -6.85
N SER A 91 -13.27 4.64 -6.70
CA SER A 91 -12.50 5.21 -5.59
C SER A 91 -13.07 4.85 -4.22
N TYR A 92 -14.40 4.78 -4.12
CA TYR A 92 -15.09 4.39 -2.90
C TYR A 92 -14.87 2.92 -2.48
N THR A 93 -14.28 2.08 -3.34
CA THR A 93 -13.85 0.71 -3.02
C THR A 93 -12.35 0.63 -2.81
N ALA A 94 -11.57 1.32 -3.66
CA ALA A 94 -10.12 1.26 -3.63
C ALA A 94 -9.52 1.95 -2.38
N ILE A 95 -10.09 3.08 -1.95
CA ILE A 95 -9.58 3.83 -0.79
C ILE A 95 -9.85 3.11 0.54
N PRO A 96 -11.05 2.55 0.84
CA PRO A 96 -11.23 1.68 1.99
C PRO A 96 -10.28 0.47 2.02
N PHE A 97 -10.06 -0.19 0.87
CA PHE A 97 -9.07 -1.25 0.75
C PHE A 97 -7.67 -0.76 1.16
N MET A 98 -7.23 0.39 0.63
CA MET A 98 -5.94 1.00 0.98
C MET A 98 -5.83 1.30 2.49
N ALA A 99 -6.91 1.81 3.10
CA ALA A 99 -6.91 2.16 4.52
C ALA A 99 -6.87 0.93 5.43
N THR A 100 -7.51 -0.18 5.02
CA THR A 100 -7.63 -1.38 5.87
C THR A 100 -6.45 -2.32 5.75
N ALA A 101 -5.88 -2.51 4.57
CA ALA A 101 -4.84 -3.48 4.33
C ALA A 101 -3.61 -3.36 5.26
N PRO A 102 -3.03 -2.17 5.53
CA PRO A 102 -1.92 -2.06 6.46
C PRO A 102 -2.34 -2.08 7.94
N ILE A 103 -3.61 -1.81 8.27
CA ILE A 103 -4.04 -1.59 9.65
C ILE A 103 -4.63 -2.84 10.28
N ILE A 104 -5.44 -3.60 9.54
CA ILE A 104 -6.21 -4.74 10.09
C ILE A 104 -5.87 -6.09 9.46
N ASN A 105 -4.72 -6.22 8.81
CA ASN A 105 -4.30 -7.53 8.33
C ASN A 105 -3.97 -8.49 9.50
N PRO A 106 -4.04 -9.81 9.29
CA PRO A 106 -3.84 -10.79 10.35
C PRO A 106 -2.49 -10.67 11.06
N VAL A 107 -1.43 -10.30 10.34
CA VAL A 107 -0.08 -10.15 10.90
C VAL A 107 -0.03 -8.98 11.89
N VAL A 108 -0.62 -7.85 11.54
CA VAL A 108 -0.67 -6.65 12.40
C VAL A 108 -1.60 -6.86 13.59
N LEU A 109 -2.71 -7.59 13.42
CA LEU A 109 -3.60 -7.96 14.53
C LEU A 109 -2.88 -8.88 15.52
N PHE A 110 -2.14 -9.87 15.02
CA PHE A 110 -1.33 -10.75 15.86
C PHE A 110 -0.21 -9.99 16.58
N ALA A 111 0.49 -9.08 15.90
CA ALA A 111 1.49 -8.21 16.51
C ALA A 111 0.88 -7.32 17.60
N THR A 112 -0.33 -6.79 17.38
CA THR A 112 -1.05 -6.00 18.39
C THR A 112 -1.40 -6.86 19.60
N TYR A 113 -1.85 -8.10 19.38
CA TYR A 113 -2.15 -9.04 20.46
C TYR A 113 -0.94 -9.29 21.36
N THR A 114 0.21 -9.60 20.77
CA THR A 114 1.45 -9.87 21.52
C THR A 114 2.02 -8.62 22.20
N ALA A 115 1.96 -7.47 21.53
CA ALA A 115 2.49 -6.21 22.08
C ALA A 115 1.72 -5.70 23.32
N PHE A 116 0.41 -5.97 23.38
CA PHE A 116 -0.45 -5.53 24.48
C PHE A 116 -0.76 -6.65 25.50
N GLY A 117 0.24 -7.49 25.79
CA GLY A 117 0.12 -8.51 26.85
C GLY A 117 -0.96 -9.57 26.60
N ASN A 118 -1.11 -10.01 25.36
CA ASN A 118 -2.10 -11.01 24.90
C ASN A 118 -3.56 -10.59 25.15
N SER A 119 -3.84 -9.29 25.07
CA SER A 119 -5.17 -8.74 25.30
C SER A 119 -5.97 -8.64 23.99
N TRP A 120 -7.06 -9.38 23.89
CA TRP A 120 -8.01 -9.31 22.78
C TRP A 120 -8.76 -7.96 22.69
N TYR A 121 -8.82 -7.23 23.79
CA TYR A 121 -9.49 -5.92 23.84
C TYR A 121 -8.87 -4.93 22.85
N TYR A 122 -7.54 -4.80 22.84
CA TYR A 122 -6.84 -3.88 21.93
C TYR A 122 -6.91 -4.33 20.47
N VAL A 123 -6.92 -5.64 20.22
CA VAL A 123 -7.11 -6.21 18.88
C VAL A 123 -8.49 -5.84 18.32
N LEU A 124 -9.53 -6.05 19.13
CA LEU A 124 -10.91 -5.70 18.75
C LEU A 124 -11.08 -4.19 18.56
N LEU A 125 -10.52 -3.39 19.44
CA LEU A 125 -10.58 -1.93 19.33
C LEU A 125 -9.92 -1.45 18.02
N ARG A 126 -8.76 -2.00 17.69
CA ARG A 126 -8.05 -1.70 16.44
C ARG A 126 -8.86 -2.14 15.22
N PHE A 127 -9.36 -3.37 15.22
CA PHE A 127 -10.16 -3.91 14.13
C PHE A 127 -11.43 -3.09 13.88
N VAL A 128 -12.24 -2.88 14.93
CA VAL A 128 -13.49 -2.13 14.85
C VAL A 128 -13.24 -0.67 14.47
N GLY A 129 -12.24 -0.03 15.07
CA GLY A 129 -11.89 1.36 14.76
C GLY A 129 -11.49 1.54 13.29
N ALA A 130 -10.57 0.72 12.79
CA ALA A 130 -10.12 0.79 11.40
C ALA A 130 -11.24 0.43 10.40
N PHE A 131 -12.06 -0.57 10.73
CA PHE A 131 -13.21 -0.96 9.92
C PHE A 131 -14.23 0.17 9.81
N LEU A 132 -14.58 0.81 10.92
CA LEU A 132 -15.53 1.94 10.92
C LEU A 132 -14.98 3.13 10.14
N ILE A 133 -13.71 3.48 10.33
CA ILE A 133 -13.07 4.58 9.58
C ILE A 133 -13.09 4.30 8.08
N ALA A 134 -12.73 3.08 7.67
CA ALA A 134 -12.74 2.70 6.26
C ALA A 134 -14.15 2.73 5.65
N MET A 135 -15.16 2.26 6.39
CA MET A 135 -16.54 2.32 5.97
C MET A 135 -17.03 3.78 5.83
N ILE A 136 -16.72 4.64 6.80
CA ILE A 136 -17.07 6.07 6.75
C ILE A 136 -16.40 6.74 5.54
N LEU A 137 -15.09 6.51 5.33
CA LEU A 137 -14.37 7.04 4.18
C LEU A 137 -14.97 6.55 2.85
N GLY A 138 -15.29 5.27 2.75
CA GLY A 138 -15.91 4.70 1.56
C GLY A 138 -17.28 5.28 1.26
N ILE A 139 -18.13 5.45 2.28
CA ILE A 139 -19.44 6.07 2.17
C ILE A 139 -19.30 7.54 1.77
N LEU A 140 -18.41 8.28 2.41
CA LEU A 140 -18.15 9.68 2.09
C LEU A 140 -17.72 9.84 0.62
N LEU A 141 -16.81 9.02 0.16
CA LEU A 141 -16.34 9.03 -1.24
C LEU A 141 -17.42 8.58 -2.23
N GLY A 142 -18.25 7.61 -1.86
CA GLY A 142 -19.27 7.08 -2.74
C GLY A 142 -20.51 7.96 -2.88
N PHE A 143 -20.81 8.80 -1.88
CA PHE A 143 -22.05 9.59 -1.83
C PHE A 143 -21.83 11.11 -1.84
N VAL A 144 -20.69 11.60 -1.35
CA VAL A 144 -20.37 13.05 -1.23
C VAL A 144 -19.41 13.51 -2.32
N VAL A 145 -18.43 12.70 -2.68
CA VAL A 145 -17.46 13.05 -3.72
C VAL A 145 -17.92 12.49 -5.06
N ASP A 146 -18.17 13.40 -6.02
CA ASP A 146 -18.50 12.98 -7.38
C ASP A 146 -17.28 12.31 -8.03
N ASP A 147 -17.46 11.05 -8.46
CA ASP A 147 -16.43 10.22 -9.09
C ASP A 147 -15.86 10.88 -10.39
N GLN A 148 -16.52 11.91 -10.90
CA GLN A 148 -16.07 12.67 -12.08
C GLN A 148 -14.84 13.52 -11.81
N ILE A 149 -14.69 14.08 -10.61
CA ILE A 149 -13.52 14.91 -10.24
C ILE A 149 -12.24 14.09 -10.22
N LEU A 150 -12.34 12.83 -9.80
CA LEU A 150 -11.22 11.89 -9.79
C LEU A 150 -10.93 11.25 -11.16
N LYS A 151 -11.93 11.20 -12.05
CA LYS A 151 -11.76 10.67 -13.42
C LYS A 151 -10.99 11.61 -14.34
N ASP A 152 -11.08 12.92 -14.14
CA ASP A 152 -10.43 13.89 -15.04
C ASP A 152 -8.90 13.88 -14.88
N ASN A 153 -8.38 13.56 -13.71
CA ASN A 153 -6.95 13.39 -13.46
C ASN A 153 -6.37 12.04 -13.95
N ARG A 154 -7.23 11.10 -14.36
CA ARG A 154 -6.83 9.73 -14.78
C ARG A 154 -6.48 9.59 -16.27
N LYS A 155 -6.52 10.68 -17.06
CA LYS A 155 -6.28 10.63 -18.52
C LYS A 155 -4.83 10.36 -18.93
N ALA A 156 -3.89 10.19 -17.99
CA ALA A 156 -2.47 10.09 -18.29
C ALA A 156 -1.86 8.69 -18.22
N SER A 157 -2.60 7.66 -17.82
CA SER A 157 -2.06 6.30 -17.72
C SER A 157 -2.34 5.51 -18.98
N HIS A 158 -1.29 5.08 -19.65
CA HIS A 158 -1.34 4.15 -20.79
C HIS A 158 -1.76 2.77 -20.29
N VAL A 159 -3.05 2.44 -20.39
CA VAL A 159 -3.52 1.06 -20.18
C VAL A 159 -2.96 0.20 -21.31
N HIS A 160 -1.90 -0.53 -21.04
CA HIS A 160 -1.38 -1.52 -21.98
C HIS A 160 -2.31 -2.73 -22.02
N ASP A 161 -2.87 -3.02 -23.18
CA ASP A 161 -3.69 -4.21 -23.39
C ASP A 161 -2.81 -5.43 -23.65
N TYR A 162 -2.71 -6.30 -22.65
CA TYR A 162 -1.92 -7.54 -22.69
C TYR A 162 -2.74 -8.77 -23.10
N SER A 163 -3.98 -8.61 -23.58
CA SER A 163 -4.93 -9.71 -23.83
C SER A 163 -4.43 -10.73 -24.86
N GLY A 164 -3.57 -10.32 -25.79
CA GLY A 164 -3.06 -11.17 -26.87
C GLY A 164 -1.71 -11.85 -26.65
N LEU A 165 -1.04 -11.65 -25.50
CA LEU A 165 0.30 -12.21 -25.27
C LEU A 165 0.27 -13.65 -24.71
N SER A 166 1.26 -14.46 -25.13
CA SER A 166 1.52 -15.80 -24.55
C SER A 166 1.88 -15.68 -23.06
N ALA A 167 1.52 -16.72 -22.26
CA ALA A 167 1.73 -16.73 -20.81
C ALA A 167 3.17 -16.41 -20.38
N GLY A 168 4.18 -16.90 -21.10
CA GLY A 168 5.58 -16.60 -20.81
C GLY A 168 5.97 -15.14 -21.06
N LYS A 169 5.38 -14.50 -22.09
CA LYS A 169 5.59 -13.06 -22.32
C LYS A 169 4.87 -12.21 -21.29
N LYS A 170 3.71 -12.65 -20.79
CA LYS A 170 2.99 -11.98 -19.71
C LYS A 170 3.78 -11.97 -18.39
N THR A 171 4.37 -13.10 -18.01
CA THR A 171 5.21 -13.17 -16.80
C THR A 171 6.47 -12.32 -16.92
N PHE A 172 7.11 -12.30 -18.08
CA PHE A 172 8.27 -11.42 -18.29
C PHE A 172 7.88 -9.95 -18.21
N GLN A 173 6.76 -9.55 -18.80
CA GLN A 173 6.25 -8.18 -18.73
C GLN A 173 5.89 -7.79 -17.29
N ALA A 174 5.23 -8.69 -16.54
CA ALA A 174 4.95 -8.47 -15.11
C ALA A 174 6.22 -8.24 -14.29
N LEU A 175 7.31 -8.94 -14.62
CA LEU A 175 8.58 -8.76 -13.94
C LEU A 175 9.25 -7.42 -14.29
N VAL A 176 9.17 -6.99 -15.55
CA VAL A 176 9.68 -5.68 -15.97
C VAL A 176 8.93 -4.57 -15.24
N HIS A 177 7.59 -4.62 -15.22
CA HIS A 177 6.78 -3.66 -14.47
C HIS A 177 7.08 -3.68 -12.97
N ALA A 178 7.29 -4.85 -12.38
CA ALA A 178 7.70 -4.97 -10.98
C ALA A 178 9.04 -4.28 -10.70
N VAL A 179 10.00 -4.35 -11.61
CA VAL A 179 11.29 -3.68 -11.48
C VAL A 179 11.13 -2.16 -11.59
N ASP A 180 10.38 -1.68 -12.58
CA ASP A 180 10.11 -0.24 -12.75
C ASP A 180 9.40 0.33 -11.51
N GLU A 181 8.39 -0.35 -11.02
CA GLU A 181 7.64 0.02 -9.82
C GLU A 181 8.52 0.02 -8.56
N PHE A 182 9.42 -0.97 -8.46
CA PHE A 182 10.39 -1.03 -7.35
C PHE A 182 11.31 0.20 -7.32
N PHE A 183 11.82 0.62 -8.47
CA PHE A 183 12.67 1.81 -8.55
C PHE A 183 11.88 3.10 -8.30
N ASP A 184 10.66 3.18 -8.81
CA ASP A 184 9.79 4.33 -8.59
C ASP A 184 9.40 4.49 -7.12
N THR A 185 9.00 3.41 -6.46
CA THR A 185 8.69 3.41 -5.03
C THR A 185 9.94 3.61 -4.19
N GLY A 186 11.07 3.00 -4.59
CA GLY A 186 12.36 3.08 -3.90
C GLY A 186 12.89 4.50 -3.77
N ARG A 187 12.76 5.34 -4.79
CA ARG A 187 13.19 6.75 -4.70
C ARG A 187 12.38 7.55 -3.67
N TYR A 188 11.07 7.31 -3.56
CA TYR A 188 10.23 7.93 -2.54
C TYR A 188 10.55 7.39 -1.13
N LEU A 189 10.85 6.09 -1.03
CA LEU A 189 11.29 5.48 0.22
C LEU A 189 12.59 6.09 0.73
N ILE A 190 13.59 6.28 -0.15
CA ILE A 190 14.87 6.90 0.21
C ILE A 190 14.65 8.34 0.72
N PHE A 191 13.87 9.13 0.00
CA PHE A 191 13.58 10.50 0.41
C PHE A 191 12.78 10.55 1.72
N GLY A 192 11.74 9.74 1.84
CA GLY A 192 10.91 9.66 3.05
C GLY A 192 11.69 9.17 4.27
N SER A 193 12.56 8.16 4.11
CA SER A 193 13.41 7.66 5.19
C SER A 193 14.45 8.68 5.65
N LEU A 194 14.99 9.50 4.75
CA LEU A 194 15.91 10.57 5.10
C LEU A 194 15.22 11.66 5.93
N VAL A 195 14.00 12.06 5.53
CA VAL A 195 13.20 13.02 6.29
C VAL A 195 12.83 12.45 7.66
N ALA A 196 12.36 11.19 7.73
CA ALA A 196 12.01 10.55 8.99
C ALA A 196 13.21 10.39 9.94
N ALA A 197 14.37 9.97 9.42
CA ALA A 197 15.60 9.86 10.19
C ALA A 197 16.05 11.23 10.73
N SER A 198 15.95 12.28 9.91
CA SER A 198 16.26 13.64 10.33
C SER A 198 15.34 14.10 11.46
N MET A 199 14.03 13.87 11.32
CA MET A 199 13.06 14.23 12.36
C MET A 199 13.33 13.47 13.68
N GLN A 200 13.61 12.16 13.62
CA GLN A 200 13.89 11.36 14.80
C GLN A 200 15.20 11.76 15.51
N THR A 201 16.20 12.22 14.74
CA THR A 201 17.50 12.63 15.28
C THR A 201 17.45 14.02 15.91
N TYR A 202 16.72 14.95 15.31
CA TYR A 202 16.69 16.37 15.74
C TYR A 202 15.50 16.75 16.60
N LEU A 203 14.38 16.00 16.55
CA LEU A 203 13.27 16.20 17.48
C LEU A 203 13.47 15.33 18.74
N PRO A 204 13.64 15.92 19.92
CA PRO A 204 13.74 15.14 21.16
C PRO A 204 12.38 14.51 21.47
N THR A 205 12.21 13.26 21.05
CA THR A 205 11.09 12.44 21.54
C THR A 205 11.40 12.05 22.98
N ARG A 206 10.80 12.76 23.93
CA ARG A 206 10.74 12.34 25.33
C ARG A 206 9.71 11.23 25.50
#